data_9994454e81f8fdea142dc868634c0658
#
_entry.id   9994454e81f8fdea142dc868634c0658
#
_cell.length_a   1.000
_cell.length_b   1.000
_cell.length_c   1.000
_cell.angle_alpha   90.00
_cell.angle_beta   90.00
_cell.angle_gamma   90.00
#
_symmetry.space_group_name_H-M   'P 1'
#
loop_
_entity.id
_entity.type
_entity.pdbx_description
1 polymer ?
#
loop_
_entity_poly.entity_id
_entity_poly.type
_entity_poly.pdbx_seq_one_letter_code
_entity_poly.pdbx_strand_id
1 'polypeptide(L)'
;MKPHETTAQCVERKLGRKLRLIRVARGEEPADIVFKNATYLNVFSNDFCHGDIAVSDGLIAGIGSYHGSKEVDVSGSFVCPGLIDAHIHLESSLVSPAEFARAVIRHGTTTVITDPHEIANVMGVDGIRYMLEATEGLPVDVHFMLPSCVPATPLDESGCTLDYQAIDDLYDHSRVLGLAEMMNYVGVINGDPAVISKILASQAHHKKIDGHAPDLSGADLNAYIAAGVYSDHECSTCQNALEKLQLGQFIMIREGTAAQNLRALLPLLNQQYYSRCMFATDDKHPLDLLLGGHIDYIIREAIACGVDPIIAIKVASHQAARYFLMNNKGAIAPGYLADLVVFDNFRHFNIQEVYKRGRCVFADGEVLPFDAPAVEPSLSRRAHETFRIAPVTPQQLAAGDLPVIGIVPGEIITQNLGRAAAPDPTHDILKIAVAERHHGTGHIGLGYIKGYGLRQGAVATSFAHDSHNIIAVGADDADLAFAINRIAEMQGGTVVVHEGKVIAELPLPVAGLMSDAPLEEVNDLLEQAKAAAHRMGVSPGIDPFMTLSFMSLPVIPALKITTHGVFDVEQWKYI
;
A
#
# COMPACT_ATOMS: atom_id res chain seq x y z
N MET A 1 25.41 -4.40 5.36
CA MET A 1 26.38 -5.54 5.31
C MET A 1 25.58 -6.82 5.21
N LYS A 2 26.13 -7.88 4.59
CA LYS A 2 25.46 -9.21 4.69
C LYS A 2 25.51 -9.67 6.16
N PRO A 3 24.51 -10.44 6.63
CA PRO A 3 24.60 -11.02 7.98
C PRO A 3 25.95 -11.72 8.17
N HIS A 4 26.65 -11.41 9.26
CA HIS A 4 27.99 -11.95 9.60
C HIS A 4 29.19 -11.47 8.74
N GLU A 5 29.03 -10.48 7.82
CA GLU A 5 30.16 -9.91 7.08
C GLU A 5 30.93 -8.90 7.95
N THR A 6 32.22 -9.10 8.12
CA THR A 6 33.07 -8.11 8.81
C THR A 6 33.30 -6.87 7.96
N THR A 7 33.64 -5.73 8.58
CA THR A 7 33.98 -4.49 7.86
C THR A 7 35.11 -4.73 6.83
N ALA A 8 36.13 -5.50 7.19
CA ALA A 8 37.25 -5.82 6.30
C ALA A 8 36.77 -6.60 5.06
N GLN A 9 35.95 -7.62 5.23
CA GLN A 9 35.37 -8.40 4.13
C GLN A 9 34.48 -7.53 3.22
N CYS A 10 33.68 -6.63 3.82
CA CYS A 10 32.87 -5.68 3.07
C CYS A 10 33.73 -4.71 2.22
N VAL A 11 34.80 -4.17 2.81
CA VAL A 11 35.73 -3.29 2.11
C VAL A 11 36.41 -4.02 0.95
N GLU A 12 36.96 -5.20 1.19
CA GLU A 12 37.63 -6.00 0.16
C GLU A 12 36.71 -6.32 -1.01
N ARG A 13 35.49 -6.78 -0.74
CA ARG A 13 34.46 -7.06 -1.75
C ARG A 13 34.07 -5.84 -2.59
N LYS A 14 33.98 -4.66 -1.96
CA LYS A 14 33.51 -3.43 -2.61
C LYS A 14 34.64 -2.63 -3.28
N LEU A 15 35.91 -2.83 -2.87
CA LEU A 15 37.03 -2.01 -3.32
C LEU A 15 37.23 -2.05 -4.83
N GLY A 16 37.27 -3.24 -5.43
CA GLY A 16 37.47 -3.41 -6.87
C GLY A 16 36.39 -2.69 -7.69
N ARG A 17 35.13 -2.83 -7.30
CA ARG A 17 33.99 -2.14 -7.93
C ARG A 17 34.11 -0.60 -7.80
N LYS A 18 34.49 -0.11 -6.63
CA LYS A 18 34.64 1.34 -6.40
C LYS A 18 35.81 1.92 -7.23
N LEU A 19 36.91 1.21 -7.32
CA LEU A 19 38.06 1.62 -8.15
C LEU A 19 37.69 1.63 -9.64
N ARG A 20 36.96 0.61 -10.13
CA ARG A 20 36.46 0.59 -11.52
C ARG A 20 35.51 1.76 -11.80
N LEU A 21 34.56 2.03 -10.89
CA LEU A 21 33.63 3.16 -11.03
C LEU A 21 34.41 4.49 -11.19
N ILE A 22 35.50 4.69 -10.41
CA ILE A 22 36.34 5.89 -10.48
C ILE A 22 37.04 5.97 -11.86
N ARG A 23 37.60 4.85 -12.40
CA ARG A 23 38.27 4.86 -13.70
C ARG A 23 37.29 5.12 -14.86
N VAL A 24 36.07 4.52 -14.79
CA VAL A 24 35.01 4.83 -15.76
C VAL A 24 34.59 6.30 -15.68
N ALA A 25 34.42 6.84 -14.46
CA ALA A 25 34.08 8.26 -14.26
C ALA A 25 35.12 9.22 -14.86
N ARG A 26 36.42 8.83 -14.87
CA ARG A 26 37.52 9.57 -15.46
C ARG A 26 37.68 9.35 -16.97
N GLY A 27 36.90 8.44 -17.57
CA GLY A 27 37.01 8.05 -18.97
C GLY A 27 38.22 7.14 -19.27
N GLU A 28 38.85 6.56 -18.26
CA GLU A 28 40.00 5.65 -18.38
C GLU A 28 39.60 4.22 -18.77
N GLU A 29 38.34 3.86 -18.47
CA GLU A 29 37.73 2.58 -18.85
C GLU A 29 36.33 2.83 -19.47
N PRO A 30 35.88 1.99 -20.40
CA PRO A 30 34.53 2.09 -20.94
C PRO A 30 33.49 1.76 -19.87
N ALA A 31 32.33 2.42 -19.93
CA ALA A 31 31.17 2.13 -19.11
C ALA A 31 30.50 0.79 -19.54
N ASP A 32 29.71 0.20 -18.66
CA ASP A 32 28.89 -0.99 -19.02
C ASP A 32 27.79 -0.60 -20.00
N ILE A 33 27.14 0.53 -19.73
CA ILE A 33 26.11 1.13 -20.59
C ILE A 33 26.24 2.66 -20.55
N VAL A 34 26.00 3.30 -21.69
CA VAL A 34 25.92 4.75 -21.82
C VAL A 34 24.59 5.13 -22.46
N PHE A 35 23.81 5.98 -21.80
CA PHE A 35 22.64 6.63 -22.38
C PHE A 35 23.11 7.88 -23.11
N LYS A 36 23.09 7.79 -24.45
CA LYS A 36 23.60 8.85 -25.32
C LYS A 36 22.58 9.95 -25.54
N ASN A 37 23.06 11.20 -25.64
CA ASN A 37 22.24 12.36 -25.98
C ASN A 37 21.07 12.61 -25.01
N ALA A 38 21.22 12.25 -23.73
CA ALA A 38 20.16 12.36 -22.75
C ALA A 38 19.81 13.82 -22.44
N THR A 39 18.51 14.14 -22.47
CA THR A 39 17.92 15.30 -21.81
C THR A 39 17.41 14.84 -20.46
N TYR A 40 18.16 15.07 -19.39
CA TYR A 40 17.90 14.50 -18.07
C TYR A 40 17.55 15.54 -17.02
N LEU A 41 16.69 15.18 -16.08
CA LEU A 41 16.35 16.03 -14.93
C LEU A 41 17.51 16.08 -13.92
N ASN A 42 18.08 17.25 -13.71
CA ASN A 42 18.97 17.53 -12.60
C ASN A 42 18.15 18.05 -11.40
N VAL A 43 17.91 17.17 -10.44
CA VAL A 43 17.10 17.47 -9.25
C VAL A 43 17.77 18.47 -8.30
N PHE A 44 19.07 18.73 -8.45
CA PHE A 44 19.85 19.65 -7.60
C PHE A 44 19.78 21.10 -8.09
N SER A 45 19.71 21.29 -9.43
CA SER A 45 19.60 22.63 -10.03
C SER A 45 18.17 23.00 -10.44
N ASN A 46 17.21 22.06 -10.36
CA ASN A 46 15.84 22.22 -10.85
C ASN A 46 15.80 22.57 -12.34
N ASP A 47 16.55 21.82 -13.16
CA ASP A 47 16.67 22.08 -14.59
C ASP A 47 16.82 20.79 -15.38
N PHE A 48 16.51 20.83 -16.69
CA PHE A 48 16.88 19.78 -17.62
C PHE A 48 18.22 20.07 -18.25
N CYS A 49 19.15 19.15 -18.06
CA CYS A 49 20.51 19.22 -18.58
C CYS A 49 20.70 18.23 -19.74
N HIS A 50 21.76 18.44 -20.55
CA HIS A 50 22.11 17.57 -21.66
C HIS A 50 23.46 16.91 -21.42
N GLY A 51 23.60 15.65 -21.82
CA GLY A 51 24.85 14.89 -21.75
C GLY A 51 24.60 13.39 -21.79
N ASP A 52 25.68 12.62 -22.03
CA ASP A 52 25.60 11.17 -21.89
C ASP A 52 25.61 10.79 -20.40
N ILE A 53 24.89 9.74 -20.06
CA ILE A 53 24.87 9.17 -18.70
C ILE A 53 25.62 7.84 -18.74
N ALA A 54 26.82 7.78 -18.16
CA ALA A 54 27.63 6.57 -18.10
C ALA A 54 27.33 5.78 -16.82
N VAL A 55 27.16 4.45 -16.95
CA VAL A 55 26.83 3.55 -15.85
C VAL A 55 27.88 2.44 -15.76
N SER A 56 28.34 2.17 -14.53
CA SER A 56 29.23 1.06 -14.21
C SER A 56 28.74 0.32 -12.98
N ASP A 57 28.55 -0.99 -13.10
CA ASP A 57 28.10 -1.89 -12.01
C ASP A 57 26.82 -1.38 -11.32
N GLY A 58 25.89 -0.88 -12.14
CA GLY A 58 24.57 -0.38 -11.68
C GLY A 58 24.58 1.01 -11.06
N LEU A 59 25.73 1.70 -11.00
CA LEU A 59 25.88 3.05 -10.51
C LEU A 59 26.18 4.01 -11.66
N ILE A 60 25.64 5.22 -11.59
CA ILE A 60 26.02 6.31 -12.48
C ILE A 60 27.49 6.66 -12.20
N ALA A 61 28.35 6.48 -13.18
CA ALA A 61 29.77 6.81 -13.09
C ALA A 61 30.02 8.29 -13.37
N GLY A 62 29.33 8.81 -14.41
CA GLY A 62 29.54 10.21 -14.80
C GLY A 62 28.48 10.68 -15.80
N ILE A 63 28.48 12.00 -16.01
CA ILE A 63 27.66 12.72 -16.97
C ILE A 63 28.57 13.58 -17.81
N GLY A 64 28.41 13.51 -19.15
CA GLY A 64 29.25 14.29 -20.06
C GLY A 64 29.38 13.60 -21.43
N SER A 65 30.60 13.30 -21.87
CA SER A 65 30.88 12.54 -23.10
C SER A 65 31.58 11.26 -22.73
N TYR A 66 30.89 10.13 -22.94
CA TYR A 66 31.37 8.80 -22.55
C TYR A 66 31.17 7.77 -23.65
N HIS A 67 31.95 6.68 -23.57
CA HIS A 67 31.78 5.47 -24.37
C HIS A 67 31.56 4.26 -23.47
N GLY A 68 30.74 3.31 -23.94
CA GLY A 68 30.40 2.10 -23.20
C GLY A 68 30.39 0.85 -24.06
N SER A 69 30.33 -0.30 -23.39
CA SER A 69 30.16 -1.59 -24.04
C SER A 69 28.79 -1.71 -24.75
N LYS A 70 27.79 -1.04 -24.18
CA LYS A 70 26.45 -0.83 -24.75
C LYS A 70 26.17 0.68 -24.78
N GLU A 71 25.64 1.15 -25.91
CA GLU A 71 25.19 2.53 -26.05
C GLU A 71 23.70 2.52 -26.42
N VAL A 72 22.91 3.33 -25.73
CA VAL A 72 21.47 3.50 -25.95
C VAL A 72 21.23 4.97 -26.28
N ASP A 73 20.76 5.25 -27.48
CA ASP A 73 20.41 6.62 -27.88
C ASP A 73 19.01 6.97 -27.34
N VAL A 74 18.95 7.96 -26.45
CA VAL A 74 17.71 8.49 -25.86
C VAL A 74 17.40 9.91 -26.36
N SER A 75 17.95 10.27 -27.52
CA SER A 75 17.69 11.57 -28.17
C SER A 75 16.19 11.77 -28.43
N GLY A 76 15.68 12.98 -28.18
CA GLY A 76 14.27 13.31 -28.37
C GLY A 76 13.35 12.87 -27.22
N SER A 77 13.87 12.15 -26.23
CA SER A 77 13.17 11.76 -25.00
C SER A 77 13.75 12.48 -23.77
N PHE A 78 13.02 12.43 -22.68
CA PHE A 78 13.46 12.93 -21.39
C PHE A 78 13.84 11.77 -20.47
N VAL A 79 14.81 11.99 -19.60
CA VAL A 79 15.25 11.02 -18.60
C VAL A 79 15.07 11.59 -17.20
N CYS A 80 14.37 10.88 -16.33
CA CYS A 80 14.24 11.23 -14.92
C CYS A 80 14.69 10.07 -14.01
N PRO A 81 14.92 10.33 -12.71
CA PRO A 81 15.16 9.26 -11.75
C PRO A 81 13.97 8.31 -11.68
N GLY A 82 14.22 7.04 -11.37
CA GLY A 82 13.17 6.07 -11.11
C GLY A 82 12.20 6.56 -10.03
N LEU A 83 10.90 6.37 -10.28
CA LEU A 83 9.84 6.85 -9.40
C LEU A 83 9.79 6.04 -8.11
N ILE A 84 9.35 6.68 -7.04
CA ILE A 84 9.30 6.14 -5.68
C ILE A 84 7.89 6.36 -5.13
N ASP A 85 7.24 5.28 -4.73
CA ASP A 85 6.03 5.35 -3.91
C ASP A 85 6.42 5.42 -2.43
N ALA A 86 5.99 6.48 -1.75
CA ALA A 86 6.42 6.75 -0.39
C ALA A 86 5.61 5.97 0.67
N HIS A 87 4.44 5.45 0.32
CA HIS A 87 3.60 4.65 1.20
C HIS A 87 2.57 3.84 0.41
N ILE A 88 2.58 2.52 0.62
CA ILE A 88 1.63 1.60 -0.02
C ILE A 88 1.43 0.35 0.85
N HIS A 89 0.22 -0.23 0.76
CA HIS A 89 -0.08 -1.60 1.18
C HIS A 89 -0.07 -2.49 -0.08
N LEU A 90 0.97 -3.31 -0.24
CA LEU A 90 1.10 -4.18 -1.42
C LEU A 90 -0.09 -5.14 -1.54
N GLU A 91 -0.62 -5.58 -0.42
CA GLU A 91 -1.75 -6.50 -0.30
C GLU A 91 -3.01 -5.94 -0.94
N SER A 92 -3.22 -4.63 -0.93
CA SER A 92 -4.37 -3.96 -1.55
C SER A 92 -4.41 -4.09 -3.08
N SER A 93 -3.28 -4.46 -3.69
CA SER A 93 -3.24 -4.82 -5.12
C SER A 93 -3.89 -6.16 -5.42
N LEU A 94 -4.23 -6.96 -4.40
CA LEU A 94 -4.82 -8.30 -4.45
C LEU A 94 -3.99 -9.34 -5.21
N VAL A 95 -2.75 -9.03 -5.57
CA VAL A 95 -1.85 -9.93 -6.29
C VAL A 95 -0.55 -10.16 -5.53
N SER A 96 0.15 -11.22 -5.89
CA SER A 96 1.47 -11.51 -5.32
C SER A 96 2.47 -10.36 -5.55
N PRO A 97 3.50 -10.20 -4.68
CA PRO A 97 4.50 -9.15 -4.87
C PRO A 97 5.21 -9.16 -6.22
N ALA A 98 5.35 -10.33 -6.86
CA ALA A 98 5.94 -10.44 -8.20
C ALA A 98 5.02 -9.85 -9.28
N GLU A 99 3.72 -10.11 -9.21
CA GLU A 99 2.74 -9.53 -10.14
C GLU A 99 2.56 -8.03 -9.90
N PHE A 100 2.56 -7.59 -8.64
CA PHE A 100 2.62 -6.17 -8.32
C PHE A 100 3.84 -5.49 -8.94
N ALA A 101 5.04 -6.11 -8.85
CA ALA A 101 6.23 -5.56 -9.48
C ALA A 101 6.09 -5.45 -11.00
N ARG A 102 5.47 -6.45 -11.69
CA ARG A 102 5.16 -6.37 -13.13
C ARG A 102 4.24 -5.19 -13.44
N ALA A 103 3.24 -4.97 -12.60
CA ALA A 103 2.31 -3.86 -12.77
C ALA A 103 3.00 -2.50 -12.70
N VAL A 104 3.80 -2.25 -11.65
CA VAL A 104 4.31 -0.90 -11.37
C VAL A 104 5.57 -0.52 -12.16
N ILE A 105 6.35 -1.51 -12.65
CA ILE A 105 7.54 -1.25 -13.47
C ILE A 105 7.17 -0.51 -14.76
N ARG A 106 6.10 -0.93 -15.46
CA ARG A 106 5.63 -0.25 -16.67
C ARG A 106 5.27 1.22 -16.46
N HIS A 107 5.01 1.59 -15.21
CA HIS A 107 4.71 2.93 -14.75
C HIS A 107 5.93 3.67 -14.17
N GLY A 108 7.16 3.17 -14.42
CA GLY A 108 8.41 3.82 -14.01
C GLY A 108 8.71 3.74 -12.52
N THR A 109 7.88 3.09 -11.72
CA THR A 109 8.13 2.91 -10.30
C THR A 109 9.22 1.86 -10.09
N THR A 110 10.33 2.28 -9.53
CA THR A 110 11.51 1.43 -9.27
C THR A 110 11.72 1.16 -7.80
N THR A 111 10.98 1.84 -6.94
CA THR A 111 11.09 1.70 -5.48
C THR A 111 9.73 1.96 -4.85
N VAL A 112 9.36 1.14 -3.87
CA VAL A 112 8.18 1.34 -3.03
C VAL A 112 8.56 1.19 -1.56
N ILE A 113 7.86 1.94 -0.70
CA ILE A 113 7.93 1.81 0.76
C ILE A 113 6.59 1.26 1.23
N THR A 114 6.58 0.00 1.67
CA THR A 114 5.36 -0.69 2.07
C THR A 114 5.24 -0.82 3.57
N ASP A 115 4.00 -0.71 4.06
CA ASP A 115 3.59 -1.16 5.38
C ASP A 115 2.84 -2.48 5.24
N PRO A 116 3.39 -3.63 5.66
CA PRO A 116 2.75 -4.92 5.54
C PRO A 116 1.82 -5.21 6.74
N HIS A 117 1.09 -4.22 7.26
CA HIS A 117 0.23 -4.44 8.42
C HIS A 117 -0.97 -5.34 8.09
N GLU A 118 -1.41 -5.36 6.85
CA GLU A 118 -2.52 -6.20 6.40
C GLU A 118 -2.20 -7.69 6.61
N ILE A 119 -1.13 -8.18 6.01
CA ILE A 119 -0.71 -9.56 6.21
C ILE A 119 -0.22 -9.82 7.64
N ALA A 120 0.31 -8.80 8.32
CA ALA A 120 0.73 -8.92 9.72
C ALA A 120 -0.47 -9.09 10.67
N ASN A 121 -1.63 -8.51 10.37
CA ASN A 121 -2.87 -8.77 11.10
C ASN A 121 -3.33 -10.23 10.99
N VAL A 122 -2.95 -10.93 9.91
CA VAL A 122 -3.28 -12.34 9.70
C VAL A 122 -2.22 -13.28 10.29
N MET A 123 -0.94 -13.00 10.03
CA MET A 123 0.17 -13.93 10.27
C MET A 123 1.24 -13.40 11.23
N GLY A 124 1.08 -12.20 11.76
CA GLY A 124 2.08 -11.58 12.64
C GLY A 124 3.43 -11.37 11.96
N VAL A 125 4.50 -11.65 12.70
CA VAL A 125 5.88 -11.55 12.20
C VAL A 125 6.13 -12.47 10.99
N ASP A 126 5.47 -13.61 10.90
CA ASP A 126 5.60 -14.51 9.76
C ASP A 126 5.04 -13.87 8.46
N GLY A 127 4.00 -13.06 8.56
CA GLY A 127 3.49 -12.27 7.42
C GLY A 127 4.53 -11.26 6.93
N ILE A 128 5.16 -10.53 7.86
CA ILE A 128 6.24 -9.59 7.51
C ILE A 128 7.42 -10.31 6.85
N ARG A 129 7.81 -11.48 7.37
CA ARG A 129 8.89 -12.32 6.79
C ARG A 129 8.51 -12.82 5.39
N TYR A 130 7.26 -13.25 5.21
CA TYR A 130 6.76 -13.67 3.90
C TYR A 130 6.94 -12.55 2.88
N MET A 131 6.50 -11.33 3.20
CA MET A 131 6.63 -10.17 2.30
C MET A 131 8.10 -9.81 2.05
N LEU A 132 8.96 -9.90 3.07
CA LEU A 132 10.40 -9.69 2.91
C LEU A 132 11.01 -10.70 1.93
N GLU A 133 10.68 -12.00 2.03
CA GLU A 133 11.19 -13.02 1.13
C GLU A 133 10.59 -12.93 -0.27
N ALA A 134 9.27 -12.75 -0.38
CA ALA A 134 8.54 -12.67 -1.64
C ALA A 134 8.91 -11.43 -2.49
N THR A 135 9.61 -10.45 -1.90
CA THR A 135 10.08 -9.24 -2.59
C THR A 135 11.59 -9.20 -2.78
N GLU A 136 12.34 -10.24 -2.38
CA GLU A 136 13.80 -10.24 -2.46
C GLU A 136 14.28 -10.37 -3.91
N GLY A 137 15.01 -9.36 -4.41
CA GLY A 137 15.59 -9.40 -5.75
C GLY A 137 14.63 -9.10 -6.89
N LEU A 138 13.40 -8.67 -6.61
CA LEU A 138 12.51 -8.13 -7.63
C LEU A 138 13.15 -6.94 -8.35
N PRO A 139 12.77 -6.66 -9.60
CA PRO A 139 13.26 -5.48 -10.33
C PRO A 139 12.68 -4.14 -9.81
N VAL A 140 11.91 -4.17 -8.74
CA VAL A 140 11.49 -3.03 -7.90
C VAL A 140 12.10 -3.20 -6.51
N ASP A 141 12.76 -2.18 -5.97
CA ASP A 141 13.23 -2.23 -4.58
C ASP A 141 12.03 -2.02 -3.64
N VAL A 142 11.71 -3.03 -2.86
CA VAL A 142 10.67 -2.96 -1.84
C VAL A 142 11.32 -2.74 -0.48
N HIS A 143 11.05 -1.61 0.13
CA HIS A 143 11.45 -1.28 1.49
C HIS A 143 10.25 -1.35 2.42
N PHE A 144 10.50 -1.59 3.69
CA PHE A 144 9.47 -1.88 4.67
C PHE A 144 9.47 -0.86 5.81
N MET A 145 8.30 -0.43 6.19
CA MET A 145 8.02 0.15 7.49
C MET A 145 7.37 -0.94 8.33
N LEU A 146 7.80 -1.15 9.58
CA LEU A 146 7.23 -2.18 10.44
C LEU A 146 5.87 -1.74 11.00
N PRO A 147 4.86 -2.60 11.02
CA PRO A 147 3.52 -2.25 11.48
C PRO A 147 3.48 -1.67 12.88
N SER A 148 2.85 -0.53 13.04
CA SER A 148 2.69 0.15 14.33
C SER A 148 1.47 -0.36 15.11
N CYS A 149 0.41 -0.75 14.41
CA CYS A 149 -0.90 -1.05 14.96
C CYS A 149 -1.42 -2.40 14.45
N VAL A 150 -1.03 -3.49 15.11
CA VAL A 150 -1.54 -4.85 14.88
C VAL A 150 -1.96 -5.44 16.23
N PRO A 151 -3.27 -5.57 16.47
CA PRO A 151 -4.39 -5.03 15.71
C PRO A 151 -4.50 -3.49 15.78
N ALA A 152 -5.36 -2.91 14.95
CA ALA A 152 -5.64 -1.47 14.95
C ALA A 152 -6.18 -0.99 16.31
N THR A 153 -7.04 -1.80 16.92
CA THR A 153 -7.57 -1.58 18.27
C THR A 153 -7.58 -2.89 19.06
N PRO A 154 -7.58 -2.83 20.41
CA PRO A 154 -7.72 -4.03 21.24
C PRO A 154 -9.12 -4.67 21.16
N LEU A 155 -10.04 -4.10 20.39
CA LEU A 155 -11.40 -4.60 20.17
C LEU A 155 -11.48 -5.59 19.01
N ASP A 156 -10.43 -5.64 18.18
CA ASP A 156 -10.36 -6.51 17.01
C ASP A 156 -9.78 -7.88 17.37
N GLU A 157 -10.45 -8.93 16.93
CA GLU A 157 -9.87 -10.27 16.89
C GLU A 157 -9.08 -10.44 15.59
N SER A 158 -7.83 -10.00 15.59
CA SER A 158 -6.90 -10.24 14.48
C SER A 158 -6.10 -11.54 14.72
N GLY A 159 -5.41 -12.02 13.69
CA GLY A 159 -4.59 -13.24 13.79
C GLY A 159 -3.42 -13.12 14.77
N CYS A 160 -2.96 -11.90 15.04
CA CYS A 160 -1.83 -11.63 15.95
C CYS A 160 -1.94 -10.29 16.65
N THR A 161 -1.22 -10.17 17.77
CA THR A 161 -0.93 -8.88 18.40
C THR A 161 0.58 -8.67 18.36
N LEU A 162 1.03 -7.54 17.79
CA LEU A 162 2.44 -7.19 17.72
C LEU A 162 2.75 -6.06 18.71
N ASP A 163 3.52 -6.35 19.73
CA ASP A 163 4.19 -5.35 20.58
C ASP A 163 5.56 -4.96 19.99
N TYR A 164 6.26 -4.03 20.65
CA TYR A 164 7.58 -3.61 20.18
C TYR A 164 8.61 -4.74 20.20
N GLN A 165 8.51 -5.70 21.14
CA GLN A 165 9.45 -6.81 21.26
C GLN A 165 9.32 -7.80 20.12
N ALA A 166 8.09 -8.01 19.63
CA ALA A 166 7.82 -8.93 18.53
C ALA A 166 8.49 -8.50 17.21
N ILE A 167 8.66 -7.19 17.00
CA ILE A 167 9.21 -6.61 15.76
C ILE A 167 10.65 -6.09 15.91
N ASP A 168 11.24 -6.10 17.10
CA ASP A 168 12.52 -5.46 17.41
C ASP A 168 13.67 -5.98 16.53
N ASP A 169 13.82 -7.30 16.43
CA ASP A 169 14.86 -7.93 15.61
C ASP A 169 14.76 -7.59 14.11
N LEU A 170 13.57 -7.23 13.63
CA LEU A 170 13.36 -6.90 12.22
C LEU A 170 13.98 -5.55 11.84
N TYR A 171 14.20 -4.63 12.77
CA TYR A 171 14.87 -3.36 12.50
C TYR A 171 16.31 -3.53 11.98
N ASP A 172 16.96 -4.67 12.25
CA ASP A 172 18.29 -4.96 11.72
C ASP A 172 18.29 -5.35 10.24
N HIS A 173 17.12 -5.67 9.68
CA HIS A 173 17.02 -6.00 8.26
C HIS A 173 17.27 -4.74 7.39
N SER A 174 18.13 -4.88 6.37
CA SER A 174 18.61 -3.73 5.56
C SER A 174 17.52 -3.02 4.75
N ARG A 175 16.38 -3.68 4.50
CA ARG A 175 15.24 -3.11 3.80
C ARG A 175 14.18 -2.51 4.74
N VAL A 176 14.35 -2.61 6.06
CA VAL A 176 13.47 -2.01 7.06
C VAL A 176 13.94 -0.58 7.32
N LEU A 177 13.07 0.40 7.05
CA LEU A 177 13.37 1.82 7.15
C LEU A 177 12.81 2.47 8.41
N GLY A 178 11.78 1.91 9.01
CA GLY A 178 11.14 2.53 10.16
C GLY A 178 9.94 1.79 10.73
N LEU A 179 9.20 2.51 11.56
CA LEU A 179 7.87 2.17 12.06
C LEU A 179 6.83 2.82 11.14
N ALA A 180 5.88 2.02 10.69
CA ALA A 180 4.83 2.44 9.78
C ALA A 180 3.83 3.40 10.42
N GLU A 181 2.85 3.80 9.66
CA GLU A 181 1.81 4.73 10.02
C GLU A 181 1.27 4.51 11.45
N MET A 182 1.42 5.53 12.29
CA MET A 182 0.99 5.49 13.68
C MET A 182 -0.51 5.82 13.77
N MET A 183 -1.37 4.85 13.40
CA MET A 183 -2.83 5.00 13.39
C MET A 183 -3.42 5.25 14.78
N ASN A 184 -2.81 4.69 15.83
CA ASN A 184 -3.28 4.93 17.20
C ASN A 184 -2.77 6.29 17.74
N TYR A 185 -3.12 7.39 17.02
CA TYR A 185 -2.77 8.75 17.46
C TYR A 185 -3.40 9.09 18.82
N VAL A 186 -4.57 8.53 19.12
CA VAL A 186 -5.23 8.70 20.44
C VAL A 186 -4.36 8.14 21.56
N GLY A 187 -3.78 6.95 21.37
CA GLY A 187 -2.83 6.36 22.30
C GLY A 187 -1.55 7.20 22.45
N VAL A 188 -1.07 7.80 21.36
CA VAL A 188 0.11 8.68 21.41
C VAL A 188 -0.18 9.93 22.25
N ILE A 189 -1.26 10.66 21.96
CA ILE A 189 -1.58 11.91 22.67
C ILE A 189 -1.93 11.70 24.16
N ASN A 190 -2.47 10.52 24.49
CA ASN A 190 -2.76 10.14 25.88
C ASN A 190 -1.58 9.47 26.60
N GLY A 191 -0.46 9.24 25.91
CA GLY A 191 0.73 8.67 26.51
C GLY A 191 0.59 7.18 26.84
N ASP A 192 -0.13 6.40 26.03
CA ASP A 192 -0.27 4.95 26.21
C ASP A 192 1.10 4.28 26.18
N PRO A 193 1.53 3.59 27.27
CA PRO A 193 2.85 3.00 27.35
C PRO A 193 3.12 1.96 26.25
N ALA A 194 2.12 1.19 25.80
CA ALA A 194 2.30 0.19 24.74
C ALA A 194 2.58 0.85 23.39
N VAL A 195 1.87 1.94 23.08
CA VAL A 195 2.08 2.72 21.84
C VAL A 195 3.41 3.47 21.89
N ILE A 196 3.71 4.16 22.98
CA ILE A 196 4.95 4.92 23.15
C ILE A 196 6.18 4.00 23.13
N SER A 197 6.09 2.77 23.65
CA SER A 197 7.20 1.79 23.59
C SER A 197 7.58 1.43 22.16
N LYS A 198 6.64 1.32 21.22
CA LYS A 198 6.94 1.09 19.79
C LYS A 198 7.68 2.27 19.16
N ILE A 199 7.26 3.49 19.47
CA ILE A 199 7.95 4.72 19.05
C ILE A 199 9.39 4.74 19.57
N LEU A 200 9.60 4.47 20.86
CA LEU A 200 10.92 4.46 21.49
C LEU A 200 11.83 3.36 20.92
N ALA A 201 11.30 2.17 20.63
CA ALA A 201 12.05 1.10 19.98
C ALA A 201 12.55 1.52 18.59
N SER A 202 11.69 2.11 17.76
CA SER A 202 12.08 2.64 16.45
C SER A 202 13.16 3.74 16.57
N GLN A 203 13.02 4.63 17.54
CA GLN A 203 14.02 5.68 17.82
C GLN A 203 15.36 5.11 18.29
N ALA A 204 15.36 4.04 19.10
CA ALA A 204 16.57 3.35 19.54
C ALA A 204 17.36 2.74 18.36
N HIS A 205 16.66 2.28 17.34
CA HIS A 205 17.25 1.82 16.07
C HIS A 205 17.55 2.95 15.06
N HIS A 206 17.37 4.22 15.43
CA HIS A 206 17.58 5.39 14.57
C HIS A 206 16.74 5.35 13.29
N LYS A 207 15.50 4.85 13.37
CA LYS A 207 14.60 4.65 12.24
C LYS A 207 13.54 5.75 12.16
N LYS A 208 12.88 5.88 11.00
CA LYS A 208 11.76 6.79 10.79
C LYS A 208 10.50 6.28 11.46
N ILE A 209 9.57 7.19 11.73
CA ILE A 209 8.23 6.88 12.22
C ILE A 209 7.26 7.67 11.36
N ASP A 210 6.42 6.95 10.63
CA ASP A 210 5.39 7.55 9.80
C ASP A 210 4.08 7.72 10.57
N GLY A 211 3.26 8.66 10.14
CA GLY A 211 2.05 9.04 10.82
C GLY A 211 0.79 8.80 10.01
N HIS A 212 -0.31 8.72 10.76
CA HIS A 212 -1.68 8.61 10.30
C HIS A 212 -2.55 9.36 11.32
N ALA A 213 -2.87 10.61 11.04
CA ALA A 213 -3.55 11.47 12.01
C ALA A 213 -4.59 12.37 11.33
N PRO A 214 -5.75 11.79 10.88
CA PRO A 214 -6.79 12.54 10.21
C PRO A 214 -7.27 13.69 11.11
N ASP A 215 -7.37 14.89 10.55
CA ASP A 215 -7.88 16.12 11.16
C ASP A 215 -7.26 16.54 12.50
N LEU A 216 -6.16 15.87 12.92
CA LEU A 216 -5.45 16.25 14.15
C LEU A 216 -4.83 17.64 14.01
N SER A 217 -5.02 18.50 15.02
CA SER A 217 -4.59 19.89 15.01
C SER A 217 -4.26 20.41 16.40
N GLY A 218 -3.69 21.61 16.51
CA GLY A 218 -3.47 22.32 17.76
C GLY A 218 -2.57 21.59 18.76
N ALA A 219 -2.98 21.51 20.02
CA ALA A 219 -2.18 20.92 21.10
C ALA A 219 -1.97 19.41 20.93
N ASP A 220 -2.98 18.70 20.44
CA ASP A 220 -2.90 17.26 20.20
C ASP A 220 -1.96 16.93 19.04
N LEU A 221 -1.95 17.73 17.98
CA LEU A 221 -0.96 17.62 16.91
C LEU A 221 0.47 17.88 17.42
N ASN A 222 0.65 18.88 18.28
CA ASN A 222 1.95 19.12 18.91
C ASN A 222 2.41 17.92 19.75
N ALA A 223 1.52 17.29 20.50
CA ALA A 223 1.84 16.10 21.29
C ALA A 223 2.24 14.91 20.39
N TYR A 224 1.50 14.69 19.30
CA TYR A 224 1.79 13.63 18.33
C TYR A 224 3.15 13.81 17.65
N ILE A 225 3.46 15.02 17.20
CA ILE A 225 4.76 15.35 16.59
C ILE A 225 5.89 15.27 17.64
N ALA A 226 5.67 15.76 18.85
CA ALA A 226 6.66 15.70 19.93
C ALA A 226 7.03 14.28 20.33
N ALA A 227 6.12 13.30 20.15
CA ALA A 227 6.41 11.88 20.35
C ALA A 227 7.42 11.34 19.30
N GLY A 228 7.60 12.04 18.16
CA GLY A 228 8.59 11.68 17.13
C GLY A 228 7.99 11.17 15.83
N VAL A 229 6.74 11.48 15.52
CA VAL A 229 6.10 11.12 14.26
C VAL A 229 6.43 12.17 13.19
N TYR A 230 7.06 11.74 12.08
CA TYR A 230 7.72 12.64 11.13
C TYR A 230 6.94 12.95 9.86
N SER A 231 5.85 12.21 9.57
CA SER A 231 5.04 12.38 8.36
C SER A 231 3.55 12.26 8.65
N ASP A 232 2.74 12.56 7.65
CA ASP A 232 1.31 12.26 7.64
C ASP A 232 0.81 12.13 6.21
N HIS A 233 -0.15 11.21 5.96
CA HIS A 233 -0.80 11.02 4.68
C HIS A 233 -2.32 11.25 4.72
N GLU A 234 -2.88 11.50 5.90
CA GLU A 234 -4.33 11.63 6.13
C GLU A 234 -4.89 13.04 5.94
N CYS A 235 -4.08 13.98 5.45
CA CYS A 235 -4.55 15.34 5.23
C CYS A 235 -5.62 15.40 4.12
N SER A 236 -6.86 15.75 4.48
CA SER A 236 -7.97 15.96 3.55
C SER A 236 -8.06 17.39 3.01
N THR A 237 -7.44 18.37 3.70
CA THR A 237 -7.45 19.80 3.33
C THR A 237 -6.05 20.40 3.32
N CYS A 238 -5.85 21.40 2.45
CA CYS A 238 -4.59 22.17 2.42
C CYS A 238 -4.30 22.86 3.75
N GLN A 239 -5.32 23.32 4.49
CA GLN A 239 -5.17 23.99 5.78
C GLN A 239 -4.55 23.04 6.82
N ASN A 240 -5.08 21.82 6.95
CA ASN A 240 -4.56 20.81 7.87
C ASN A 240 -3.12 20.41 7.48
N ALA A 241 -2.87 20.19 6.19
CA ALA A 241 -1.55 19.84 5.70
C ALA A 241 -0.50 20.96 5.94
N LEU A 242 -0.88 22.23 5.78
CA LEU A 242 0.01 23.37 6.07
C LEU A 242 0.36 23.47 7.55
N GLU A 243 -0.58 23.24 8.47
CA GLU A 243 -0.31 23.23 9.91
C GLU A 243 0.72 22.15 10.25
N LYS A 244 0.52 20.92 9.78
CA LYS A 244 1.46 19.80 9.97
C LYS A 244 2.84 20.09 9.40
N LEU A 245 2.89 20.61 8.16
CA LEU A 245 4.13 20.97 7.48
C LEU A 245 4.89 22.07 8.23
N GLN A 246 4.19 23.11 8.72
CA GLN A 246 4.79 24.20 9.49
C GLN A 246 5.35 23.74 10.83
N LEU A 247 4.78 22.69 11.41
CA LEU A 247 5.26 22.05 12.64
C LEU A 247 6.35 20.99 12.39
N GLY A 248 6.76 20.80 11.11
CA GLY A 248 7.92 19.99 10.76
C GLY A 248 7.65 18.63 10.18
N GLN A 249 6.40 18.20 10.03
CA GLN A 249 6.07 16.96 9.35
C GLN A 249 6.28 17.03 7.83
N PHE A 250 6.50 15.88 7.21
CA PHE A 250 6.38 15.67 5.78
C PHE A 250 4.95 15.27 5.43
N ILE A 251 4.48 15.70 4.26
CA ILE A 251 3.15 15.37 3.77
C ILE A 251 3.28 14.38 2.61
N MET A 252 2.67 13.22 2.77
CA MET A 252 2.49 12.24 1.69
C MET A 252 1.15 12.52 1.02
N ILE A 253 1.20 12.95 -0.23
CA ILE A 253 0.02 13.26 -1.03
C ILE A 253 -0.44 11.98 -1.70
N ARG A 254 -1.64 11.52 -1.36
CA ARG A 254 -2.19 10.23 -1.81
C ARG A 254 -3.04 10.37 -3.06
N GLU A 255 -2.94 9.36 -3.92
CA GLU A 255 -3.87 9.16 -5.03
C GLU A 255 -4.06 7.64 -5.24
N GLY A 256 -4.70 7.02 -4.27
CA GLY A 256 -5.05 5.61 -4.25
C GLY A 256 -6.41 5.31 -4.85
N THR A 257 -6.95 4.14 -4.54
CA THR A 257 -8.31 3.75 -4.91
C THR A 257 -9.33 4.30 -3.91
N ALA A 258 -9.07 4.13 -2.62
CA ALA A 258 -9.99 4.54 -1.55
C ALA A 258 -9.81 6.01 -1.17
N ALA A 259 -8.58 6.51 -1.13
CA ALA A 259 -8.25 7.84 -0.65
C ALA A 259 -7.51 8.65 -1.71
N GLN A 260 -8.09 9.80 -2.07
CA GLN A 260 -7.61 10.70 -3.12
C GLN A 260 -7.57 12.12 -2.59
N ASN A 261 -6.39 12.63 -2.26
CA ASN A 261 -6.25 13.99 -1.72
C ASN A 261 -5.37 14.92 -2.59
N LEU A 262 -4.87 14.45 -3.74
CA LEU A 262 -4.00 15.23 -4.61
C LEU A 262 -4.60 16.62 -4.92
N ARG A 263 -5.86 16.68 -5.37
CA ARG A 263 -6.50 17.95 -5.78
C ARG A 263 -6.61 18.94 -4.64
N ALA A 264 -6.90 18.47 -3.41
CA ALA A 264 -6.97 19.31 -2.22
C ALA A 264 -5.59 19.85 -1.81
N LEU A 265 -4.52 19.08 -2.06
CA LEU A 265 -3.16 19.38 -1.64
C LEU A 265 -2.27 19.97 -2.73
N LEU A 266 -2.76 20.15 -3.97
CA LEU A 266 -2.03 20.83 -5.06
C LEU A 266 -1.37 22.16 -4.65
N PRO A 267 -1.97 23.01 -3.79
CA PRO A 267 -1.33 24.25 -3.36
C PRO A 267 0.00 24.07 -2.61
N LEU A 268 0.32 22.87 -2.11
CA LEU A 268 1.61 22.55 -1.50
C LEU A 268 2.72 22.28 -2.53
N LEU A 269 2.36 21.97 -3.78
CA LEU A 269 3.29 21.63 -4.85
C LEU A 269 3.83 22.89 -5.54
N ASN A 270 4.48 23.77 -4.76
CA ASN A 270 5.10 25.01 -5.19
C ASN A 270 6.52 25.13 -4.62
N GLN A 271 7.29 26.12 -5.05
CA GLN A 271 8.70 26.31 -4.65
C GLN A 271 8.92 26.45 -3.13
N GLN A 272 7.88 26.85 -2.37
CA GLN A 272 7.99 27.07 -0.93
C GLN A 272 7.86 25.76 -0.13
N TYR A 273 6.97 24.84 -0.55
CA TYR A 273 6.55 23.71 0.28
C TYR A 273 6.90 22.32 -0.29
N TYR A 274 7.09 22.18 -1.62
CA TYR A 274 7.30 20.88 -2.25
C TYR A 274 8.40 20.03 -1.63
N SER A 275 9.41 20.68 -1.03
CA SER A 275 10.54 19.98 -0.43
C SER A 275 10.19 19.13 0.78
N ARG A 276 8.97 19.29 1.29
CA ARG A 276 8.40 18.48 2.37
C ARG A 276 7.19 17.65 1.92
N CYS A 277 7.02 17.47 0.61
CA CYS A 277 5.96 16.64 0.05
C CYS A 277 6.54 15.41 -0.62
N MET A 278 5.79 14.31 -0.60
CA MET A 278 6.05 13.05 -1.31
C MET A 278 4.74 12.55 -1.92
N PHE A 279 4.81 11.79 -3.01
CA PHE A 279 3.65 11.07 -3.52
C PHE A 279 3.56 9.66 -2.95
N ALA A 280 2.34 9.21 -2.74
CA ALA A 280 2.01 7.89 -2.23
C ALA A 280 0.74 7.37 -2.91
N THR A 281 0.55 6.06 -2.93
CA THR A 281 -0.71 5.47 -3.41
C THR A 281 -1.59 4.97 -2.28
N ASP A 282 -1.01 4.54 -1.18
CA ASP A 282 -1.75 3.89 -0.10
C ASP A 282 -2.41 2.59 -0.62
N ASP A 283 -3.72 2.45 -0.56
CA ASP A 283 -4.44 1.32 -1.17
C ASP A 283 -4.63 1.52 -2.68
N LYS A 284 -4.13 0.58 -3.49
CA LYS A 284 -4.21 0.64 -4.95
C LYS A 284 -4.69 -0.68 -5.54
N HIS A 285 -5.93 -0.70 -6.03
CA HIS A 285 -6.59 -1.87 -6.56
C HIS A 285 -6.14 -2.25 -7.99
N PRO A 286 -6.39 -3.50 -8.44
CA PRO A 286 -5.94 -4.00 -9.74
C PRO A 286 -6.35 -3.13 -10.93
N LEU A 287 -7.62 -2.69 -10.98
CA LEU A 287 -8.14 -1.89 -12.09
C LEU A 287 -7.39 -0.57 -12.24
N ASP A 288 -7.11 0.10 -11.13
CA ASP A 288 -6.41 1.38 -11.13
C ASP A 288 -4.94 1.22 -11.55
N LEU A 289 -4.30 0.11 -11.16
CA LEU A 289 -2.96 -0.23 -11.64
C LEU A 289 -2.92 -0.48 -13.14
N LEU A 290 -3.93 -1.17 -13.68
CA LEU A 290 -3.99 -1.52 -15.10
C LEU A 290 -4.34 -0.32 -15.99
N LEU A 291 -5.32 0.49 -15.61
CA LEU A 291 -5.87 1.57 -16.44
C LEU A 291 -5.31 2.95 -16.11
N GLY A 292 -5.16 3.25 -14.84
CA GLY A 292 -4.71 4.56 -14.38
C GLY A 292 -3.19 4.70 -14.38
N GLY A 293 -2.53 3.72 -13.86
CA GLY A 293 -1.10 3.71 -13.58
C GLY A 293 -0.79 3.82 -12.09
N HIS A 294 0.43 4.15 -11.78
CA HIS A 294 0.94 4.21 -10.41
C HIS A 294 1.40 5.65 -10.07
N ILE A 295 2.65 5.86 -9.68
CA ILE A 295 3.18 7.20 -9.39
C ILE A 295 3.22 8.10 -10.64
N ASP A 296 3.37 7.54 -11.83
CA ASP A 296 3.27 8.26 -13.11
C ASP A 296 1.90 8.91 -13.30
N TYR A 297 0.83 8.25 -12.86
CA TYR A 297 -0.52 8.81 -12.88
C TYR A 297 -0.61 10.08 -12.03
N ILE A 298 -0.05 10.06 -10.81
CA ILE A 298 -0.04 11.23 -9.93
C ILE A 298 0.75 12.40 -10.55
N ILE A 299 1.88 12.09 -11.19
CA ILE A 299 2.66 13.10 -11.94
C ILE A 299 1.81 13.72 -13.04
N ARG A 300 1.15 12.90 -13.88
CA ARG A 300 0.29 13.39 -14.99
C ARG A 300 -0.83 14.30 -14.49
N GLU A 301 -1.56 13.85 -13.45
CA GLU A 301 -2.64 14.63 -12.86
C GLU A 301 -2.15 15.96 -12.25
N ALA A 302 -1.03 15.93 -11.52
CA ALA A 302 -0.44 17.14 -10.95
C ALA A 302 -0.05 18.15 -12.06
N ILE A 303 0.62 17.69 -13.12
CA ILE A 303 1.00 18.54 -14.28
C ILE A 303 -0.24 19.06 -15.01
N ALA A 304 -1.25 18.23 -15.23
CA ALA A 304 -2.51 18.64 -15.85
C ALA A 304 -3.24 19.73 -15.05
N CYS A 305 -3.07 19.73 -13.72
CA CYS A 305 -3.57 20.76 -12.81
C CYS A 305 -2.65 21.99 -12.69
N GLY A 306 -1.54 22.06 -13.46
CA GLY A 306 -0.66 23.23 -13.54
C GLY A 306 0.55 23.22 -12.61
N VAL A 307 0.84 22.10 -11.98
CA VAL A 307 2.10 21.92 -11.20
C VAL A 307 3.28 21.90 -12.16
N ASP A 308 4.38 22.56 -11.77
CA ASP A 308 5.64 22.50 -12.50
C ASP A 308 6.11 21.04 -12.63
N PRO A 309 6.37 20.53 -13.85
CA PRO A 309 6.82 19.15 -14.08
C PRO A 309 8.06 18.76 -13.28
N ILE A 310 8.99 19.68 -13.06
CA ILE A 310 10.19 19.45 -12.27
C ILE A 310 9.80 19.16 -10.80
N ILE A 311 8.89 19.96 -10.25
CA ILE A 311 8.40 19.76 -8.89
C ILE A 311 7.70 18.40 -8.79
N ALA A 312 6.78 18.08 -9.71
CA ALA A 312 6.05 16.82 -9.70
C ALA A 312 6.98 15.60 -9.71
N ILE A 313 7.98 15.58 -10.60
CA ILE A 313 8.95 14.47 -10.68
C ILE A 313 9.86 14.42 -9.44
N LYS A 314 10.25 15.56 -8.88
CA LYS A 314 11.06 15.58 -7.65
C LYS A 314 10.30 15.05 -6.44
N VAL A 315 9.03 15.40 -6.31
CA VAL A 315 8.14 14.87 -5.25
C VAL A 315 7.95 13.36 -5.41
N ALA A 316 7.85 12.88 -6.65
CA ALA A 316 7.72 11.47 -7.02
C ALA A 316 9.04 10.66 -6.91
N SER A 317 10.18 11.27 -6.58
CA SER A 317 11.47 10.56 -6.60
C SER A 317 12.42 11.07 -5.52
N HIS A 318 13.01 12.25 -5.71
CA HIS A 318 14.07 12.78 -4.86
C HIS A 318 13.61 13.05 -3.43
N GLN A 319 12.41 13.61 -3.24
CA GLN A 319 11.93 13.97 -1.90
C GLN A 319 11.68 12.71 -1.05
N ALA A 320 11.04 11.67 -1.60
CA ALA A 320 10.88 10.39 -0.93
C ALA A 320 12.25 9.77 -0.58
N ALA A 321 13.19 9.73 -1.53
CA ALA A 321 14.54 9.23 -1.27
C ALA A 321 15.24 9.98 -0.14
N ARG A 322 15.09 11.31 -0.06
CA ARG A 322 15.67 12.15 1.01
C ARG A 322 15.01 11.89 2.36
N TYR A 323 13.69 11.77 2.39
CA TYR A 323 12.96 11.49 3.62
C TYR A 323 13.40 10.15 4.23
N PHE A 324 13.45 9.10 3.43
CA PHE A 324 13.84 7.76 3.88
C PHE A 324 15.37 7.53 3.94
N LEU A 325 16.18 8.59 3.81
CA LEU A 325 17.66 8.56 3.87
C LEU A 325 18.30 7.61 2.86
N MET A 326 17.65 7.39 1.72
CA MET A 326 18.17 6.61 0.59
C MET A 326 19.17 7.46 -0.20
N ASN A 327 20.40 7.61 0.31
CA ASN A 327 21.37 8.60 -0.13
C ASN A 327 21.86 8.46 -1.58
N ASN A 328 21.60 7.32 -2.23
CA ASN A 328 22.02 7.05 -3.61
C ASN A 328 20.85 6.74 -4.55
N LYS A 329 19.62 7.19 -4.22
CA LYS A 329 18.42 7.07 -5.04
C LYS A 329 17.77 8.43 -5.33
N GLY A 330 16.90 8.47 -6.31
CA GLY A 330 16.06 9.63 -6.62
C GLY A 330 16.82 10.79 -7.27
N ALA A 331 17.98 10.56 -7.87
CA ALA A 331 18.75 11.56 -8.63
C ALA A 331 19.57 10.91 -9.75
N ILE A 332 19.86 11.69 -10.79
CA ILE A 332 20.80 11.35 -11.86
C ILE A 332 22.10 12.10 -11.60
N ALA A 333 23.03 11.42 -10.91
CA ALA A 333 24.32 11.99 -10.55
C ALA A 333 25.37 10.90 -10.28
N PRO A 334 26.67 11.20 -10.38
CA PRO A 334 27.72 10.22 -10.09
C PRO A 334 27.58 9.62 -8.69
N GLY A 335 27.66 8.29 -8.60
CA GLY A 335 27.52 7.52 -7.37
C GLY A 335 26.08 7.12 -7.00
N TYR A 336 25.09 7.64 -7.71
CA TYR A 336 23.69 7.22 -7.56
C TYR A 336 23.41 5.92 -8.31
N LEU A 337 22.40 5.17 -7.88
CA LEU A 337 21.90 4.01 -8.60
C LEU A 337 21.32 4.47 -9.94
N ALA A 338 21.63 3.73 -11.00
CA ALA A 338 21.10 3.99 -12.33
C ALA A 338 19.67 3.43 -12.48
N ASP A 339 18.78 3.88 -11.59
CA ASP A 339 17.34 3.67 -11.68
C ASP A 339 16.79 4.85 -12.48
N LEU A 340 16.42 4.60 -13.76
CA LEU A 340 16.12 5.65 -14.73
C LEU A 340 14.79 5.35 -15.43
N VAL A 341 14.03 6.40 -15.70
CA VAL A 341 12.81 6.37 -16.51
C VAL A 341 13.02 7.25 -17.75
N VAL A 342 12.82 6.68 -18.92
CA VAL A 342 12.82 7.38 -20.22
C VAL A 342 11.36 7.60 -20.62
N PHE A 343 10.98 8.84 -20.91
CA PHE A 343 9.61 9.22 -21.26
C PHE A 343 9.56 10.26 -22.39
N ASP A 344 8.41 10.36 -23.08
CA ASP A 344 8.27 11.14 -24.28
C ASP A 344 8.16 12.65 -24.06
N ASN A 345 7.21 13.09 -23.24
CA ASN A 345 6.93 14.51 -22.98
C ASN A 345 6.16 14.70 -21.67
N PHE A 346 6.07 15.95 -21.21
CA PHE A 346 5.40 16.29 -19.95
C PHE A 346 3.87 16.27 -20.01
N ARG A 347 3.27 16.32 -21.20
CA ARG A 347 1.80 16.33 -21.33
C ARG A 347 1.20 14.96 -21.07
N HIS A 348 1.83 13.92 -21.60
CA HIS A 348 1.34 12.53 -21.52
C HIS A 348 2.14 11.69 -20.55
N PHE A 349 3.41 12.05 -20.34
CA PHE A 349 4.36 11.31 -19.51
C PHE A 349 4.36 9.81 -19.85
N ASN A 350 4.33 9.49 -21.17
CA ASN A 350 4.35 8.11 -21.59
C ASN A 350 5.74 7.52 -21.39
N ILE A 351 5.81 6.50 -20.55
CA ILE A 351 7.05 5.79 -20.25
C ILE A 351 7.41 4.89 -21.40
N GLN A 352 8.59 5.08 -21.96
CA GLN A 352 9.14 4.33 -23.08
C GLN A 352 10.03 3.20 -22.60
N GLU A 353 10.92 3.49 -21.64
CA GLU A 353 11.84 2.51 -21.08
C GLU A 353 12.06 2.76 -19.58
N VAL A 354 12.26 1.68 -18.84
CA VAL A 354 12.65 1.74 -17.42
C VAL A 354 13.91 0.91 -17.21
N TYR A 355 14.85 1.52 -16.51
CA TYR A 355 16.11 0.88 -16.15
C TYR A 355 16.24 0.77 -14.64
N LYS A 356 16.58 -0.42 -14.19
CA LYS A 356 16.90 -0.72 -12.79
C LYS A 356 18.39 -1.02 -12.67
N ARG A 357 19.13 -0.15 -11.99
CA ARG A 357 20.59 -0.24 -11.88
C ARG A 357 21.27 -0.42 -13.25
N GLY A 358 20.82 0.36 -14.23
CA GLY A 358 21.32 0.30 -15.60
C GLY A 358 20.89 -0.91 -16.44
N ARG A 359 20.14 -1.85 -15.87
CA ARG A 359 19.52 -2.96 -16.59
C ARG A 359 18.12 -2.56 -17.05
N CYS A 360 17.83 -2.71 -18.33
CA CYS A 360 16.48 -2.51 -18.84
C CYS A 360 15.53 -3.53 -18.21
N VAL A 361 14.39 -3.06 -17.71
CA VAL A 361 13.34 -3.88 -17.09
C VAL A 361 11.97 -3.68 -17.75
N PHE A 362 11.82 -2.61 -18.55
CA PHE A 362 10.64 -2.34 -19.36
C PHE A 362 11.08 -1.63 -20.65
N ALA A 363 10.62 -2.10 -21.78
CA ALA A 363 10.81 -1.50 -23.10
C ALA A 363 9.77 -2.03 -24.07
N ASP A 364 9.50 -1.31 -25.16
CA ASP A 364 8.56 -1.70 -26.23
C ASP A 364 7.15 -2.05 -25.73
N GLY A 365 6.73 -1.43 -24.62
CA GLY A 365 5.43 -1.68 -24.00
C GLY A 365 5.36 -2.94 -23.12
N GLU A 366 6.47 -3.66 -22.96
CA GLU A 366 6.51 -4.93 -22.23
C GLU A 366 7.50 -4.90 -21.06
N VAL A 367 7.12 -5.54 -19.95
CA VAL A 367 8.02 -5.81 -18.83
C VAL A 367 8.91 -6.99 -19.19
N LEU A 368 10.23 -6.78 -19.09
CA LEU A 368 11.18 -7.86 -19.40
C LEU A 368 11.08 -8.97 -18.35
N PRO A 369 11.24 -10.24 -18.76
CA PRO A 369 11.07 -11.39 -17.88
C PRO A 369 11.99 -11.34 -16.65
N PHE A 370 11.43 -11.67 -15.50
CA PHE A 370 12.15 -11.94 -14.25
C PHE A 370 11.45 -13.06 -13.49
N ASP A 371 12.19 -13.76 -12.67
CA ASP A 371 11.65 -14.85 -11.85
C ASP A 371 11.07 -14.29 -10.54
N ALA A 372 9.94 -14.85 -10.11
CA ALA A 372 9.42 -14.56 -8.78
C ALA A 372 10.38 -15.10 -7.70
N PRO A 373 10.63 -14.34 -6.62
CA PRO A 373 11.48 -14.81 -5.52
C PRO A 373 10.89 -16.06 -4.87
N ALA A 374 11.76 -16.98 -4.48
CA ALA A 374 11.35 -18.16 -3.72
C ALA A 374 11.15 -17.79 -2.25
N VAL A 375 9.97 -18.08 -1.72
CA VAL A 375 9.67 -18.01 -0.29
C VAL A 375 9.97 -19.37 0.35
N GLU A 376 10.44 -19.36 1.60
CA GLU A 376 10.68 -20.60 2.35
C GLU A 376 9.41 -21.49 2.35
N PRO A 377 9.50 -22.79 1.97
CA PRO A 377 8.30 -23.61 1.72
C PRO A 377 7.34 -23.74 2.90
N SER A 378 7.82 -23.75 4.14
CA SER A 378 6.95 -23.81 5.31
C SER A 378 6.24 -22.48 5.56
N LEU A 379 6.90 -21.37 5.28
CA LEU A 379 6.33 -20.04 5.38
C LEU A 379 5.26 -19.80 4.29
N SER A 380 5.57 -20.21 3.05
CA SER A 380 4.61 -20.18 1.94
C SER A 380 3.37 -21.01 2.25
N ARG A 381 3.53 -22.24 2.77
CA ARG A 381 2.38 -23.07 3.18
C ARG A 381 1.54 -22.39 4.25
N ARG A 382 2.16 -21.81 5.29
CA ARG A 382 1.42 -21.08 6.34
C ARG A 382 0.64 -19.89 5.77
N ALA A 383 1.17 -19.22 4.76
CA ALA A 383 0.47 -18.13 4.10
C ALA A 383 -0.79 -18.59 3.34
N HIS A 384 -0.82 -19.84 2.87
CA HIS A 384 -1.96 -20.43 2.17
C HIS A 384 -2.92 -21.23 3.09
N GLU A 385 -2.63 -21.34 4.38
CA GLU A 385 -3.41 -22.11 5.36
C GLU A 385 -3.74 -21.23 6.58
N THR A 386 -4.40 -20.08 6.35
CA THR A 386 -4.67 -19.10 7.41
C THR A 386 -6.09 -19.15 7.98
N PHE A 387 -6.98 -19.95 7.41
CA PHE A 387 -8.37 -20.03 7.86
C PHE A 387 -8.58 -21.16 8.87
N ARG A 388 -9.00 -20.80 10.08
CA ARG A 388 -9.34 -21.70 11.19
C ARG A 388 -10.76 -21.46 11.65
N ILE A 389 -11.72 -21.67 10.77
CA ILE A 389 -13.14 -21.44 11.03
C ILE A 389 -13.94 -22.73 10.85
N ALA A 390 -14.82 -23.06 11.78
CA ALA A 390 -15.81 -24.12 11.62
C ALA A 390 -16.92 -23.66 10.66
N PRO A 391 -17.58 -24.60 9.93
CA PRO A 391 -18.68 -24.24 9.06
C PRO A 391 -19.77 -23.46 9.79
N VAL A 392 -20.15 -22.32 9.24
CA VAL A 392 -21.23 -21.46 9.74
C VAL A 392 -22.58 -21.99 9.25
N THR A 393 -23.55 -22.05 10.16
CA THR A 393 -24.90 -22.47 9.86
C THR A 393 -25.86 -21.28 9.85
N PRO A 394 -26.99 -21.35 9.09
CA PRO A 394 -28.01 -20.31 9.13
C PRO A 394 -28.56 -20.01 10.53
N GLN A 395 -28.59 -21.01 11.41
CA GLN A 395 -29.07 -20.86 12.78
C GLN A 395 -28.18 -19.97 13.63
N GLN A 396 -26.87 -19.99 13.39
CA GLN A 396 -25.89 -19.08 14.07
C GLN A 396 -26.07 -17.63 13.64
N LEU A 397 -26.67 -17.38 12.49
CA LEU A 397 -26.94 -16.05 11.95
C LEU A 397 -28.33 -15.52 12.35
N ALA A 398 -29.13 -16.31 13.05
CA ALA A 398 -30.46 -15.88 13.52
C ALA A 398 -30.30 -14.68 14.47
N ALA A 399 -31.02 -13.60 14.18
CA ALA A 399 -30.90 -12.33 14.93
C ALA A 399 -32.29 -11.69 15.11
N GLY A 400 -32.42 -10.91 16.19
CA GLY A 400 -33.61 -10.11 16.49
C GLY A 400 -33.32 -8.62 16.29
N ASP A 401 -33.61 -7.83 17.33
CA ASP A 401 -33.39 -6.39 17.33
C ASP A 401 -31.88 -6.05 17.32
N LEU A 402 -31.38 -5.45 16.23
CA LEU A 402 -29.97 -5.10 16.03
C LEU A 402 -29.83 -3.64 15.57
N PRO A 403 -28.67 -3.02 15.84
CA PRO A 403 -28.32 -1.70 15.28
C PRO A 403 -28.24 -1.72 13.75
N VAL A 404 -28.57 -0.58 13.13
CA VAL A 404 -28.53 -0.37 11.68
C VAL A 404 -27.40 0.60 11.32
N ILE A 405 -26.41 0.09 10.61
CA ILE A 405 -25.29 0.88 10.07
C ILE A 405 -25.73 1.49 8.74
N GLY A 406 -25.70 2.81 8.62
CA GLY A 406 -25.99 3.52 7.38
C GLY A 406 -24.73 3.74 6.54
N ILE A 407 -24.73 3.32 5.28
CA ILE A 407 -23.68 3.64 4.31
C ILE A 407 -23.83 5.07 3.84
N VAL A 408 -22.71 5.80 3.75
CA VAL A 408 -22.62 7.09 3.06
C VAL A 408 -21.90 6.84 1.72
N PRO A 409 -22.58 6.95 0.57
CA PRO A 409 -21.97 6.64 -0.72
C PRO A 409 -20.73 7.50 -1.00
N GLY A 410 -19.63 6.85 -1.41
CA GLY A 410 -18.36 7.50 -1.70
C GLY A 410 -17.51 7.84 -0.48
N GLU A 411 -17.97 7.47 0.74
CA GLU A 411 -17.26 7.76 1.99
C GLU A 411 -17.00 6.47 2.78
N ILE A 412 -15.97 6.49 3.60
CA ILE A 412 -15.65 5.37 4.53
C ILE A 412 -16.30 5.55 5.91
N ILE A 413 -16.85 6.74 6.19
CA ILE A 413 -17.66 7.00 7.37
C ILE A 413 -19.04 6.38 7.24
N THR A 414 -19.71 6.15 8.37
CA THR A 414 -21.05 5.57 8.45
C THR A 414 -22.00 6.45 9.25
N GLN A 415 -23.25 6.05 9.32
CA GLN A 415 -24.29 6.71 10.12
C GLN A 415 -24.95 5.71 11.08
N ASN A 416 -25.35 6.21 12.25
CA ASN A 416 -26.20 5.43 13.15
C ASN A 416 -27.69 5.68 12.79
N LEU A 417 -28.33 4.68 12.19
CA LEU A 417 -29.75 4.75 11.79
C LEU A 417 -30.70 4.13 12.82
N GLY A 418 -30.23 3.93 14.06
CA GLY A 418 -31.02 3.32 15.12
C GLY A 418 -31.03 1.80 15.06
N ARG A 419 -32.16 1.16 15.30
CA ARG A 419 -32.29 -0.29 15.40
C ARG A 419 -33.44 -0.81 14.53
N ALA A 420 -33.35 -2.06 14.10
CA ALA A 420 -34.42 -2.76 13.41
C ALA A 420 -34.66 -4.14 14.06
N ALA A 421 -35.93 -4.54 14.15
CA ALA A 421 -36.33 -5.81 14.78
C ALA A 421 -36.03 -7.04 13.92
N ALA A 422 -35.87 -6.86 12.61
CA ALA A 422 -35.59 -7.91 11.64
C ALA A 422 -35.01 -7.31 10.34
N PRO A 423 -34.33 -8.12 9.51
CA PRO A 423 -33.92 -7.67 8.18
C PRO A 423 -35.15 -7.47 7.29
N ASP A 424 -35.09 -6.47 6.41
CA ASP A 424 -36.12 -6.18 5.40
C ASP A 424 -35.42 -5.72 4.09
N PRO A 425 -35.11 -6.68 3.20
CA PRO A 425 -34.43 -6.35 1.94
C PRO A 425 -35.27 -5.45 1.02
N THR A 426 -36.62 -5.38 1.22
CA THR A 426 -37.47 -4.49 0.42
C THR A 426 -37.28 -3.01 0.80
N HIS A 427 -36.84 -2.72 2.02
CA HIS A 427 -36.51 -1.39 2.54
C HIS A 427 -34.99 -1.21 2.74
N ASP A 428 -34.20 -2.11 2.10
CA ASP A 428 -32.74 -2.08 2.17
C ASP A 428 -32.18 -2.18 3.59
N ILE A 429 -32.79 -3.00 4.44
CA ILE A 429 -32.28 -3.37 5.75
C ILE A 429 -31.78 -4.81 5.64
N LEU A 430 -30.46 -4.96 5.45
CA LEU A 430 -29.82 -6.24 5.20
C LEU A 430 -29.05 -6.71 6.43
N LYS A 431 -28.87 -8.02 6.56
CA LYS A 431 -28.00 -8.56 7.60
C LYS A 431 -26.54 -8.43 7.19
N ILE A 432 -25.70 -7.90 8.09
CA ILE A 432 -24.25 -7.91 7.98
C ILE A 432 -23.68 -8.79 9.08
N ALA A 433 -22.65 -9.59 8.75
CA ALA A 433 -21.98 -10.49 9.66
C ALA A 433 -20.46 -10.39 9.53
N VAL A 434 -19.75 -10.47 10.66
CA VAL A 434 -18.29 -10.62 10.70
C VAL A 434 -17.96 -11.89 11.45
N ALA A 435 -17.38 -12.88 10.75
CA ALA A 435 -17.04 -14.18 11.30
C ALA A 435 -15.52 -14.30 11.54
N GLU A 436 -15.15 -14.65 12.78
CA GLU A 436 -13.76 -14.86 13.16
C GLU A 436 -13.14 -16.04 12.40
N ARG A 437 -11.94 -15.85 11.82
CA ARG A 437 -11.29 -16.86 10.99
C ARG A 437 -9.87 -17.25 11.40
N HIS A 438 -9.30 -16.63 12.43
CA HIS A 438 -7.90 -16.77 12.81
C HIS A 438 -7.65 -17.84 13.86
N HIS A 439 -8.54 -17.92 14.88
CA HIS A 439 -8.35 -18.72 16.08
C HIS A 439 -9.38 -19.85 16.24
N GLY A 440 -10.44 -19.84 15.40
CA GLY A 440 -11.52 -20.82 15.49
C GLY A 440 -12.38 -20.61 16.74
N THR A 441 -12.55 -19.37 17.19
CA THR A 441 -13.36 -19.03 18.36
C THR A 441 -14.84 -19.29 18.14
N GLY A 442 -15.27 -19.26 16.87
CA GLY A 442 -16.69 -19.34 16.49
C GLY A 442 -17.48 -18.06 16.75
N HIS A 443 -16.80 -16.95 17.07
CA HIS A 443 -17.46 -15.66 17.23
C HIS A 443 -17.98 -15.15 15.88
N ILE A 444 -19.22 -14.68 15.87
CA ILE A 444 -19.87 -14.07 14.71
C ILE A 444 -20.61 -12.83 15.21
N GLY A 445 -20.08 -11.66 14.88
CA GLY A 445 -20.75 -10.39 15.12
C GLY A 445 -21.85 -10.16 14.10
N LEU A 446 -23.02 -9.72 14.55
CA LEU A 446 -24.19 -9.47 13.72
C LEU A 446 -24.67 -8.02 13.87
N GLY A 447 -25.15 -7.47 12.76
CA GLY A 447 -25.77 -6.16 12.67
C GLY A 447 -26.69 -6.07 11.47
N TYR A 448 -27.28 -4.90 11.28
CA TYR A 448 -27.97 -4.57 10.03
C TYR A 448 -27.23 -3.42 9.33
N ILE A 449 -27.35 -3.42 7.99
CA ILE A 449 -26.77 -2.38 7.13
C ILE A 449 -27.85 -1.84 6.18
N LYS A 450 -27.81 -0.53 5.91
CA LYS A 450 -28.68 0.16 4.98
C LYS A 450 -27.86 1.03 4.02
N GLY A 451 -28.28 1.12 2.77
CA GLY A 451 -27.58 1.80 1.69
C GLY A 451 -26.81 0.85 0.78
N TYR A 452 -26.74 -0.44 1.12
CA TYR A 452 -26.05 -1.45 0.33
C TYR A 452 -26.83 -1.89 -0.91
N GLY A 453 -28.17 -2.04 -0.79
CA GLY A 453 -29.09 -2.22 -1.90
C GLY A 453 -29.32 -3.65 -2.36
N LEU A 454 -28.60 -4.65 -1.82
CA LEU A 454 -28.74 -6.06 -2.21
C LEU A 454 -30.19 -6.55 -2.01
N ARG A 455 -30.80 -7.20 -3.02
CA ARG A 455 -32.20 -7.65 -2.98
C ARG A 455 -32.34 -9.15 -2.77
N GLN A 456 -31.31 -9.91 -3.12
CA GLN A 456 -31.31 -11.39 -3.04
C GLN A 456 -29.85 -11.87 -2.93
N GLY A 457 -29.67 -13.08 -2.35
CA GLY A 457 -28.38 -13.73 -2.21
C GLY A 457 -27.49 -13.09 -1.15
N ALA A 458 -26.18 -13.29 -1.29
CA ALA A 458 -25.18 -12.77 -0.38
C ALA A 458 -23.88 -12.38 -1.09
N VAL A 459 -23.15 -11.45 -0.47
CA VAL A 459 -21.81 -11.00 -0.87
C VAL A 459 -20.89 -11.13 0.33
N ALA A 460 -19.69 -11.70 0.15
CA ALA A 460 -18.69 -11.84 1.21
C ALA A 460 -17.28 -11.56 0.72
N THR A 461 -16.39 -11.15 1.64
CA THR A 461 -14.97 -10.98 1.39
C THR A 461 -14.13 -11.30 2.63
N SER A 462 -12.86 -11.67 2.42
CA SER A 462 -11.87 -11.87 3.49
C SER A 462 -10.91 -10.70 3.67
N PHE A 463 -10.89 -9.72 2.77
CA PHE A 463 -10.17 -8.48 3.03
C PHE A 463 -11.12 -7.49 3.71
N ALA A 464 -10.88 -7.27 4.99
CA ALA A 464 -11.73 -6.46 5.87
C ALA A 464 -10.83 -5.75 6.89
N HIS A 465 -10.60 -4.47 6.65
CA HIS A 465 -9.62 -3.68 7.40
C HIS A 465 -9.92 -3.59 8.90
N ASP A 466 -8.90 -3.74 9.75
CA ASP A 466 -7.57 -4.28 9.44
C ASP A 466 -7.44 -5.74 9.89
N SER A 467 -8.44 -6.24 10.64
CA SER A 467 -8.40 -7.58 11.24
C SER A 467 -8.53 -8.72 10.23
N HIS A 468 -9.07 -8.44 9.03
CA HIS A 468 -9.28 -9.41 7.94
C HIS A 468 -10.06 -10.66 8.33
N ASN A 469 -11.05 -10.50 9.18
CA ASN A 469 -12.09 -11.50 9.40
C ASN A 469 -13.02 -11.57 8.19
N ILE A 470 -13.80 -12.64 8.06
CA ILE A 470 -14.76 -12.75 6.95
C ILE A 470 -15.92 -11.80 7.22
N ILE A 471 -16.11 -10.82 6.32
CA ILE A 471 -17.28 -9.94 6.36
C ILE A 471 -18.24 -10.27 5.23
N ALA A 472 -19.54 -10.32 5.54
CA ALA A 472 -20.56 -10.69 4.59
C ALA A 472 -21.86 -9.92 4.80
N VAL A 473 -22.59 -9.65 3.69
CA VAL A 473 -23.95 -9.08 3.69
C VAL A 473 -24.88 -10.02 2.92
N GLY A 474 -26.07 -10.28 3.46
CA GLY A 474 -27.02 -11.16 2.82
C GLY A 474 -28.47 -10.72 2.98
N ALA A 475 -29.30 -11.07 1.99
CA ALA A 475 -30.74 -10.91 2.03
C ALA A 475 -31.43 -12.03 2.85
N ASP A 476 -30.77 -13.19 3.00
CA ASP A 476 -31.24 -14.33 3.80
C ASP A 476 -30.06 -15.05 4.46
N ASP A 477 -30.35 -15.82 5.52
CA ASP A 477 -29.33 -16.49 6.34
C ASP A 477 -28.70 -17.71 5.65
N ALA A 478 -29.37 -18.33 4.70
CA ALA A 478 -28.87 -19.53 4.00
C ALA A 478 -27.75 -19.14 3.02
N ASP A 479 -28.00 -18.14 2.18
CA ASP A 479 -26.98 -17.62 1.26
C ASP A 479 -25.84 -16.90 2.00
N LEU A 480 -26.14 -16.21 3.11
CA LEU A 480 -25.12 -15.56 3.94
C LEU A 480 -24.17 -16.60 4.58
N ALA A 481 -24.70 -17.69 5.15
CA ALA A 481 -23.89 -18.79 5.68
C ALA A 481 -23.08 -19.48 4.57
N PHE A 482 -23.67 -19.71 3.41
CA PHE A 482 -23.00 -20.31 2.27
C PHE A 482 -21.84 -19.44 1.78
N ALA A 483 -22.04 -18.12 1.69
CA ALA A 483 -20.99 -17.18 1.27
C ALA A 483 -19.79 -17.19 2.24
N ILE A 484 -20.04 -17.14 3.56
CA ILE A 484 -18.98 -17.21 4.58
C ILE A 484 -18.20 -18.53 4.46
N ASN A 485 -18.88 -19.66 4.33
CA ASN A 485 -18.25 -20.96 4.19
C ASN A 485 -17.45 -21.08 2.88
N ARG A 486 -17.94 -20.49 1.79
CA ARG A 486 -17.22 -20.49 0.51
C ARG A 486 -15.91 -19.71 0.59
N ILE A 487 -15.89 -18.56 1.27
CA ILE A 487 -14.64 -17.82 1.54
C ILE A 487 -13.64 -18.70 2.29
N ALA A 488 -14.10 -19.43 3.31
CA ALA A 488 -13.22 -20.33 4.08
C ALA A 488 -12.68 -21.50 3.23
N GLU A 489 -13.52 -22.10 2.37
CA GLU A 489 -13.10 -23.16 1.45
C GLU A 489 -12.04 -22.71 0.44
N MET A 490 -12.16 -21.47 -0.07
CA MET A 490 -11.20 -20.88 -1.01
C MET A 490 -9.90 -20.41 -0.33
N GLN A 491 -9.81 -20.45 1.02
CA GLN A 491 -8.74 -19.82 1.79
C GLN A 491 -8.66 -18.31 1.56
N GLY A 492 -9.82 -17.67 1.36
CA GLY A 492 -9.97 -16.22 1.17
C GLY A 492 -10.41 -15.81 -0.22
N GLY A 493 -10.79 -14.55 -0.32
CA GLY A 493 -11.23 -13.95 -1.57
C GLY A 493 -12.52 -13.17 -1.47
N THR A 494 -13.20 -13.02 -2.61
CA THR A 494 -14.55 -12.45 -2.70
C THR A 494 -15.52 -13.45 -3.30
N VAL A 495 -16.77 -13.41 -2.88
CA VAL A 495 -17.81 -14.29 -3.45
C VAL A 495 -19.16 -13.58 -3.51
N VAL A 496 -19.90 -13.88 -4.56
CA VAL A 496 -21.31 -13.51 -4.75
C VAL A 496 -22.11 -14.80 -4.90
N VAL A 497 -23.14 -14.96 -4.07
CA VAL A 497 -23.92 -16.19 -3.94
C VAL A 497 -25.41 -15.91 -4.13
N HIS A 498 -26.13 -16.84 -4.74
CA HIS A 498 -27.58 -16.83 -4.83
C HIS A 498 -28.15 -18.25 -4.90
N GLU A 499 -29.19 -18.53 -4.11
CA GLU A 499 -29.87 -19.83 -4.01
C GLU A 499 -28.88 -21.00 -3.79
N GLY A 500 -27.93 -20.82 -2.87
CA GLY A 500 -26.92 -21.82 -2.55
C GLY A 500 -25.90 -22.11 -3.68
N LYS A 501 -25.73 -21.19 -4.64
CA LYS A 501 -24.80 -21.32 -5.75
C LYS A 501 -23.87 -20.11 -5.83
N VAL A 502 -22.63 -20.36 -6.16
CA VAL A 502 -21.66 -19.32 -6.50
C VAL A 502 -22.03 -18.72 -7.86
N ILE A 503 -22.21 -17.41 -7.90
CA ILE A 503 -22.48 -16.62 -9.11
C ILE A 503 -21.17 -16.06 -9.69
N ALA A 504 -20.29 -15.58 -8.81
CA ALA A 504 -18.95 -15.12 -9.15
C ALA A 504 -18.04 -15.20 -7.92
N GLU A 505 -16.77 -15.44 -8.14
CA GLU A 505 -15.76 -15.47 -7.06
C GLU A 505 -14.38 -15.05 -7.56
N LEU A 506 -13.56 -14.54 -6.64
CA LEU A 506 -12.13 -14.30 -6.82
C LEU A 506 -11.40 -14.94 -5.64
N PRO A 507 -10.61 -16.01 -5.85
CA PRO A 507 -9.77 -16.59 -4.80
C PRO A 507 -8.57 -15.71 -4.47
N LEU A 508 -8.31 -15.52 -3.17
CA LEU A 508 -7.14 -14.81 -2.63
C LEU A 508 -6.43 -15.71 -1.58
N PRO A 509 -5.77 -16.80 -2.02
CA PRO A 509 -5.31 -17.84 -1.10
C PRO A 509 -4.11 -17.42 -0.24
N VAL A 510 -3.38 -16.36 -0.62
CA VAL A 510 -2.24 -15.89 0.17
C VAL A 510 -2.74 -15.00 1.30
N ALA A 511 -2.78 -15.53 2.49
CA ALA A 511 -3.27 -14.91 3.72
C ALA A 511 -4.75 -14.46 3.66
N GLY A 512 -5.51 -14.88 2.65
CA GLY A 512 -6.86 -14.38 2.38
C GLY A 512 -6.87 -12.96 1.77
N LEU A 513 -5.74 -12.46 1.28
CA LEU A 513 -5.55 -11.09 0.84
C LEU A 513 -5.04 -10.98 -0.61
N MET A 514 -4.21 -11.90 -1.06
CA MET A 514 -3.55 -11.83 -2.37
C MET A 514 -3.74 -13.12 -3.17
N SER A 515 -3.71 -12.97 -4.49
CA SER A 515 -3.75 -14.08 -5.46
C SER A 515 -2.37 -14.37 -6.04
N ASP A 516 -2.12 -15.64 -6.37
CA ASP A 516 -0.95 -16.05 -7.17
C ASP A 516 -1.18 -15.91 -8.68
N ALA A 517 -2.41 -15.55 -9.09
CA ALA A 517 -2.76 -15.36 -10.49
C ALA A 517 -2.23 -14.02 -11.06
N PRO A 518 -2.10 -13.90 -12.38
CA PRO A 518 -1.73 -12.65 -13.05
C PRO A 518 -2.71 -11.51 -12.72
N LEU A 519 -2.19 -10.28 -12.71
CA LEU A 519 -2.98 -9.09 -12.36
C LEU A 519 -4.24 -8.93 -13.24
N GLU A 520 -4.11 -9.18 -14.53
CA GLU A 520 -5.22 -9.09 -15.50
C GLU A 520 -6.34 -10.09 -15.16
N GLU A 521 -5.97 -11.32 -14.79
CA GLU A 521 -6.93 -12.35 -14.38
C GLU A 521 -7.63 -11.99 -13.07
N VAL A 522 -6.86 -11.51 -12.08
CA VAL A 522 -7.42 -11.04 -10.80
C VAL A 522 -8.39 -9.88 -11.01
N ASN A 523 -8.02 -8.93 -11.87
CA ASN A 523 -8.90 -7.81 -12.22
C ASN A 523 -10.18 -8.30 -12.89
N ASP A 524 -10.09 -9.19 -13.86
CA ASP A 524 -11.25 -9.70 -14.60
C ASP A 524 -12.22 -10.44 -13.67
N LEU A 525 -11.71 -11.26 -12.74
CA LEU A 525 -12.53 -11.96 -11.76
C LEU A 525 -13.19 -10.98 -10.77
N LEU A 526 -12.44 -9.97 -10.31
CA LEU A 526 -12.97 -8.94 -9.41
C LEU A 526 -14.10 -8.14 -10.07
N GLU A 527 -13.90 -7.69 -11.30
CA GLU A 527 -14.92 -6.95 -12.05
C GLU A 527 -16.16 -7.81 -12.36
N GLN A 528 -15.97 -9.11 -12.67
CA GLN A 528 -17.10 -10.05 -12.80
C GLN A 528 -17.87 -10.20 -11.48
N ALA A 529 -17.18 -10.27 -10.34
CA ALA A 529 -17.81 -10.35 -9.02
C ALA A 529 -18.57 -9.06 -8.68
N LYS A 530 -17.98 -7.88 -8.92
CA LYS A 530 -18.65 -6.56 -8.75
C LYS A 530 -19.89 -6.47 -9.63
N ALA A 531 -19.78 -6.82 -10.92
CA ALA A 531 -20.91 -6.82 -11.84
C ALA A 531 -22.01 -7.80 -11.41
N ALA A 532 -21.67 -8.97 -10.86
CA ALA A 532 -22.64 -9.92 -10.32
C ALA A 532 -23.37 -9.31 -9.10
N ALA A 533 -22.66 -8.71 -8.16
CA ALA A 533 -23.24 -8.05 -7.00
C ALA A 533 -24.21 -6.92 -7.39
N HIS A 534 -23.84 -6.08 -8.34
CA HIS A 534 -24.72 -5.03 -8.86
C HIS A 534 -25.97 -5.59 -9.56
N ARG A 535 -25.87 -6.69 -10.33
CA ARG A 535 -27.06 -7.38 -10.90
C ARG A 535 -28.00 -7.90 -9.82
N MET A 536 -27.49 -8.24 -8.63
CA MET A 536 -28.29 -8.69 -7.50
C MET A 536 -28.85 -7.55 -6.66
N GLY A 537 -28.60 -6.30 -7.04
CA GLY A 537 -29.20 -5.11 -6.47
C GLY A 537 -28.27 -4.21 -5.69
N VAL A 538 -26.98 -4.57 -5.50
CA VAL A 538 -26.03 -3.68 -4.84
C VAL A 538 -26.03 -2.30 -5.53
N SER A 539 -26.09 -1.25 -4.73
CA SER A 539 -26.23 0.13 -5.18
C SER A 539 -25.10 0.52 -6.15
N PRO A 540 -25.40 1.17 -7.30
CA PRO A 540 -24.39 1.51 -8.31
C PRO A 540 -23.40 2.58 -7.84
N GLY A 541 -23.68 3.26 -6.73
CA GLY A 541 -22.83 4.31 -6.16
C GLY A 541 -21.78 3.82 -5.15
N ILE A 542 -21.67 2.49 -4.95
CA ILE A 542 -20.71 1.90 -4.03
C ILE A 542 -19.95 0.75 -4.69
N ASP A 543 -18.71 0.52 -4.28
CA ASP A 543 -17.98 -0.71 -4.57
C ASP A 543 -18.44 -1.80 -3.59
N PRO A 544 -18.95 -2.97 -4.08
CA PRO A 544 -19.51 -4.00 -3.21
C PRO A 544 -18.54 -4.49 -2.13
N PHE A 545 -17.28 -4.71 -2.49
CA PHE A 545 -16.30 -5.35 -1.61
C PHE A 545 -15.52 -4.32 -0.79
N MET A 546 -15.08 -3.22 -1.41
CA MET A 546 -14.39 -2.15 -0.71
C MET A 546 -15.29 -1.51 0.35
N THR A 547 -16.57 -1.28 0.05
CA THR A 547 -17.51 -0.77 1.06
C THR A 547 -17.59 -1.70 2.26
N LEU A 548 -17.66 -3.04 2.05
CA LEU A 548 -17.67 -4.00 3.15
C LEU A 548 -16.35 -3.99 3.93
N SER A 549 -15.21 -3.90 3.26
CA SER A 549 -13.90 -3.97 3.91
C SER A 549 -13.72 -2.87 4.98
N PHE A 550 -14.26 -1.68 4.75
CA PHE A 550 -14.20 -0.58 5.73
C PHE A 550 -15.32 -0.60 6.79
N MET A 551 -16.33 -1.50 6.66
CA MET A 551 -17.35 -1.64 7.72
C MET A 551 -16.79 -2.24 9.01
N SER A 552 -15.67 -2.96 8.95
CA SER A 552 -15.04 -3.59 10.12
C SER A 552 -13.92 -2.78 10.76
N LEU A 553 -13.60 -1.58 10.30
CA LEU A 553 -12.52 -0.76 10.84
C LEU A 553 -13.01 0.15 11.99
N PRO A 554 -12.80 -0.22 13.28
CA PRO A 554 -13.45 0.43 14.42
C PRO A 554 -12.76 1.73 14.88
N VAL A 555 -11.99 2.36 14.01
CA VAL A 555 -11.36 3.68 14.22
C VAL A 555 -12.04 4.80 13.41
N ILE A 556 -13.00 4.45 12.52
CA ILE A 556 -13.71 5.39 11.66
C ILE A 556 -15.17 5.52 12.12
N PRO A 557 -15.71 6.73 12.45
CA PRO A 557 -17.09 6.92 12.89
C PRO A 557 -18.12 6.65 11.77
N ALA A 558 -19.43 6.46 12.13
CA ALA A 558 -19.96 6.40 13.48
C ALA A 558 -20.08 4.97 14.03
N LEU A 559 -20.72 4.04 13.27
CA LEU A 559 -20.91 2.64 13.64
C LEU A 559 -20.05 1.75 12.76
N LYS A 560 -19.40 0.78 13.38
CA LYS A 560 -18.64 -0.30 12.71
C LYS A 560 -19.08 -1.67 13.25
N ILE A 561 -18.61 -2.74 12.64
CA ILE A 561 -18.93 -4.09 13.09
C ILE A 561 -17.66 -4.93 13.22
N THR A 562 -17.51 -5.60 14.37
CA THR A 562 -16.44 -6.57 14.62
C THR A 562 -17.02 -7.97 14.83
N THR A 563 -16.21 -8.96 15.12
CA THR A 563 -16.66 -10.32 15.49
C THR A 563 -17.53 -10.35 16.76
N HIS A 564 -17.53 -9.28 17.55
CA HIS A 564 -18.35 -9.14 18.77
C HIS A 564 -19.66 -8.36 18.54
N GLY A 565 -19.92 -7.89 17.32
CA GLY A 565 -21.14 -7.15 16.98
C GLY A 565 -20.88 -5.71 16.60
N VAL A 566 -21.96 -4.90 16.62
CA VAL A 566 -21.88 -3.49 16.20
C VAL A 566 -21.24 -2.65 17.30
N PHE A 567 -20.27 -1.84 16.91
CA PHE A 567 -19.48 -0.97 17.75
C PHE A 567 -19.78 0.50 17.42
N ASP A 568 -20.12 1.27 18.44
CA ASP A 568 -20.26 2.74 18.35
C ASP A 568 -18.88 3.37 18.59
N VAL A 569 -18.26 3.86 17.52
CA VAL A 569 -16.92 4.45 17.56
C VAL A 569 -16.89 5.75 18.34
N GLU A 570 -17.97 6.55 18.29
CA GLU A 570 -18.05 7.84 18.99
C GLU A 570 -18.21 7.67 20.50
N GLN A 571 -18.94 6.62 20.92
CA GLN A 571 -19.14 6.31 22.34
C GLN A 571 -18.16 5.26 22.87
N TRP A 572 -17.33 4.69 22.00
CA TRP A 572 -16.33 3.68 22.31
C TRP A 572 -16.90 2.46 23.03
N LYS A 573 -18.01 1.89 22.54
CA LYS A 573 -18.70 0.74 23.15
C LYS A 573 -19.47 -0.11 22.14
N TYR A 574 -19.65 -1.36 22.47
CA TYR A 574 -20.62 -2.24 21.76
C TYR A 574 -22.07 -1.86 22.12
N ILE A 575 -22.99 -1.96 21.13
CA ILE A 575 -24.39 -1.57 21.27
C ILE A 575 -25.38 -2.66 20.80
#